data_6633fbdda2f998a95b28b42a65044300
#
_entry.id   6633fbdda2f998a95b28b42a65044300
#
_cell.length_a   1.000
_cell.length_b   1.000
_cell.length_c   1.000
_cell.angle_alpha   90.00
_cell.angle_beta   90.00
_cell.angle_gamma   90.00
#
_symmetry.space_group_name_H-M   'P 1'
#
loop_
_entity.id
_entity.type
_entity.pdbx_description
1 polymer ?
#
loop_
_entity_poly.entity_id
_entity_poly.type
_entity_poly.pdbx_seq_one_letter_code
_entity_poly.pdbx_strand_id
1 'polypeptide(L)'
;MNALAIILAIAMAQAPAPTIDGLIGSAKNAAGLEWSGTFLRLCIPPPAPAQAPAGGRGARGAAPAVPARDTWYAEPTKVADNLYFLGTKIHSAWAIVGSDGIIILEALFDYAAPDEIIGGMKKVGLDTGKVKYIIISHAHADHDGGAKLLQDAMPGAHLVYGAADWDTVDKSANHAGGKPKHDMVATDGMKISVGDATVQIVTTPGHTAGTLSFLFEVKDNGKPLRIAYVGGTAIPFNGDPAYYDGYLTSSRKMARVAADFGATALMSNHTEFDNAYYKANTAANRKAGEANPFDVGKAAVARYFTVVQDCTTAAMMRAAGQK
;
A
#
# COMPACT_ATOMS: atom_id res chain seq x y z
N MET A 1 -14.27 -19.24 -67.43
CA MET A 1 -14.77 -19.67 -66.11
C MET A 1 -14.22 -18.68 -65.05
N ASN A 2 -15.02 -17.68 -64.65
CA ASN A 2 -14.61 -16.65 -63.72
C ASN A 2 -15.01 -17.09 -62.32
N ALA A 3 -14.02 -17.30 -61.42
CA ALA A 3 -14.24 -17.58 -60.04
C ALA A 3 -14.46 -16.25 -59.29
N LEU A 4 -15.66 -16.04 -58.80
CA LEU A 4 -16.05 -14.89 -57.99
C LEU A 4 -15.58 -15.16 -56.53
N ALA A 5 -14.54 -14.46 -56.06
CA ALA A 5 -14.12 -14.55 -54.68
C ALA A 5 -15.06 -13.69 -53.80
N ILE A 6 -15.88 -14.35 -53.00
CA ILE A 6 -16.72 -13.70 -51.99
C ILE A 6 -15.82 -13.39 -50.78
N ILE A 7 -15.49 -12.10 -50.56
CA ILE A 7 -14.82 -11.62 -49.34
C ILE A 7 -15.90 -11.47 -48.28
N LEU A 8 -15.89 -12.37 -47.31
CA LEU A 8 -16.74 -12.28 -46.11
C LEU A 8 -16.11 -11.27 -45.15
N ALA A 9 -16.63 -10.05 -45.10
CA ALA A 9 -16.25 -9.06 -44.08
C ALA A 9 -16.90 -9.45 -42.75
N ILE A 10 -16.11 -10.04 -41.84
CA ILE A 10 -16.52 -10.23 -40.44
C ILE A 10 -16.48 -8.88 -39.75
N ALA A 11 -17.66 -8.27 -39.58
CA ALA A 11 -17.80 -7.09 -38.72
C ALA A 11 -17.49 -7.53 -37.28
N MET A 12 -16.33 -7.16 -36.76
CA MET A 12 -16.06 -7.29 -35.33
C MET A 12 -17.01 -6.34 -34.58
N ALA A 13 -18.02 -6.90 -33.92
CA ALA A 13 -18.88 -6.13 -33.03
C ALA A 13 -17.99 -5.54 -31.94
N GLN A 14 -17.92 -4.21 -31.87
CA GLN A 14 -17.21 -3.50 -30.81
C GLN A 14 -17.90 -3.83 -29.48
N ALA A 15 -17.13 -4.27 -28.48
CA ALA A 15 -17.67 -4.48 -27.14
C ALA A 15 -18.34 -3.17 -26.65
N PRO A 16 -19.50 -3.27 -26.01
CA PRO A 16 -20.16 -2.07 -25.48
C PRO A 16 -19.23 -1.31 -24.53
N ALA A 17 -19.31 0.02 -24.55
CA ALA A 17 -18.53 0.85 -23.64
C ALA A 17 -18.83 0.44 -22.18
N PRO A 18 -17.81 0.45 -21.29
CA PRO A 18 -18.02 0.09 -19.90
C PRO A 18 -18.99 1.07 -19.23
N THR A 19 -19.88 0.55 -18.39
CA THR A 19 -20.78 1.33 -17.54
C THR A 19 -20.25 1.32 -16.10
N ILE A 20 -20.61 2.30 -15.28
CA ILE A 20 -20.24 2.36 -13.85
C ILE A 20 -20.67 1.09 -13.14
N ASP A 21 -21.92 0.66 -13.34
CA ASP A 21 -22.45 -0.56 -12.70
C ASP A 21 -21.75 -1.83 -13.20
N GLY A 22 -21.42 -1.89 -14.49
CA GLY A 22 -20.64 -2.99 -15.07
C GLY A 22 -19.25 -3.10 -14.44
N LEU A 23 -18.55 -1.98 -14.27
CA LEU A 23 -17.23 -1.92 -13.61
C LEU A 23 -17.32 -2.33 -12.14
N ILE A 24 -18.31 -1.82 -11.40
CA ILE A 24 -18.52 -2.20 -10.00
C ILE A 24 -18.85 -3.69 -9.89
N GLY A 25 -19.67 -4.24 -10.77
CA GLY A 25 -19.98 -5.66 -10.83
C GLY A 25 -18.74 -6.51 -11.11
N SER A 26 -17.89 -6.10 -12.05
CA SER A 26 -16.60 -6.74 -12.36
C SER A 26 -15.67 -6.71 -11.15
N ALA A 27 -15.48 -5.54 -10.54
CA ALA A 27 -14.66 -5.38 -9.35
C ALA A 27 -15.14 -6.25 -8.18
N LYS A 28 -16.47 -6.30 -7.95
CA LYS A 28 -17.07 -7.15 -6.90
C LYS A 28 -16.75 -8.63 -7.12
N ASN A 29 -16.89 -9.10 -8.34
CA ASN A 29 -16.60 -10.49 -8.69
C ASN A 29 -15.09 -10.79 -8.56
N ALA A 30 -14.23 -9.86 -8.98
CA ALA A 30 -12.78 -10.00 -8.85
C ALA A 30 -12.32 -9.97 -7.38
N ALA A 31 -12.99 -9.21 -6.52
CA ALA A 31 -12.60 -9.06 -5.12
C ALA A 31 -12.62 -10.39 -4.35
N GLY A 32 -13.65 -11.21 -4.55
CA GLY A 32 -13.83 -12.40 -3.71
C GLY A 32 -13.86 -12.02 -2.23
N LEU A 33 -13.35 -12.90 -1.39
CA LEU A 33 -13.16 -12.62 0.05
C LEU A 33 -11.85 -11.88 0.30
N GLU A 34 -10.80 -12.18 -0.47
CA GLU A 34 -9.44 -11.69 -0.27
C GLU A 34 -9.35 -10.16 -0.36
N TRP A 35 -10.09 -9.55 -1.29
CA TRP A 35 -10.03 -8.12 -1.61
C TRP A 35 -11.33 -7.39 -1.31
N SER A 36 -12.19 -7.95 -0.46
CA SER A 36 -13.45 -7.31 -0.05
C SER A 36 -13.24 -5.92 0.57
N GLY A 37 -12.19 -5.76 1.38
CA GLY A 37 -11.81 -4.46 1.94
C GLY A 37 -11.42 -3.46 0.84
N THR A 38 -10.59 -3.85 -0.12
CA THR A 38 -10.21 -3.03 -1.28
C THR A 38 -11.46 -2.60 -2.06
N PHE A 39 -12.38 -3.54 -2.36
CA PHE A 39 -13.63 -3.25 -3.05
C PHE A 39 -14.49 -2.22 -2.28
N LEU A 40 -14.69 -2.42 -0.99
CA LEU A 40 -15.49 -1.52 -0.16
C LEU A 40 -14.88 -0.12 -0.10
N ARG A 41 -13.55 -0.02 -0.01
CA ARG A 41 -12.85 1.27 0.09
C ARG A 41 -12.78 2.05 -1.21
N LEU A 42 -12.71 1.37 -2.36
CA LEU A 42 -12.51 2.02 -3.65
C LEU A 42 -13.79 2.15 -4.49
N CYS A 43 -14.70 1.17 -4.40
CA CYS A 43 -15.92 1.16 -5.22
C CYS A 43 -17.13 1.80 -4.54
N ILE A 44 -17.17 1.77 -3.20
CA ILE A 44 -18.33 2.25 -2.44
C ILE A 44 -18.00 3.62 -1.82
N PRO A 45 -18.59 4.71 -2.34
CA PRO A 45 -18.41 6.02 -1.73
C PRO A 45 -18.83 6.01 -0.25
N PRO A 46 -18.06 6.66 0.64
CA PRO A 46 -18.50 6.81 2.02
C PRO A 46 -19.86 7.53 2.06
N PRO A 47 -20.72 7.24 3.04
CA PRO A 47 -21.95 7.99 3.22
C PRO A 47 -21.62 9.48 3.35
N ALA A 48 -22.47 10.34 2.76
CA ALA A 48 -22.32 11.77 2.94
C ALA A 48 -22.19 12.09 4.44
N PRO A 49 -21.20 12.94 4.84
CA PRO A 49 -21.07 13.28 6.25
C PRO A 49 -22.42 13.80 6.75
N ALA A 50 -22.91 13.22 7.86
CA ALA A 50 -24.10 13.72 8.51
C ALA A 50 -23.90 15.23 8.72
N GLN A 51 -24.87 16.05 8.27
CA GLN A 51 -24.78 17.50 8.44
C GLN A 51 -24.49 17.78 9.92
N ALA A 52 -23.32 18.33 10.21
CA ALA A 52 -23.01 18.76 11.56
C ALA A 52 -24.11 19.74 11.98
N PRO A 53 -24.68 19.60 13.19
CA PRO A 53 -25.73 20.52 13.67
C PRO A 53 -25.19 21.96 13.51
N ALA A 54 -25.96 22.79 12.81
CA ALA A 54 -25.62 24.18 12.61
C ALA A 54 -25.53 24.85 14.00
N GLY A 55 -24.28 25.09 14.48
CA GLY A 55 -24.07 25.75 15.78
C GLY A 55 -22.80 25.41 16.53
N GLY A 56 -22.09 24.37 16.20
CA GLY A 56 -20.81 24.02 16.81
C GLY A 56 -19.65 24.80 16.18
N ARG A 57 -19.30 25.99 16.69
CA ARG A 57 -17.96 26.57 16.44
C ARG A 57 -16.95 25.68 17.17
N GLY A 58 -16.43 24.66 16.48
CA GLY A 58 -15.27 23.92 16.95
C GLY A 58 -14.15 24.91 17.25
N ALA A 59 -13.54 24.79 18.41
CA ALA A 59 -12.39 25.60 18.82
C ALA A 59 -11.33 25.52 17.71
N ARG A 60 -11.10 26.63 17.01
CA ARG A 60 -9.99 26.77 16.06
C ARG A 60 -8.70 26.69 16.87
N GLY A 61 -7.91 25.64 16.69
CA GLY A 61 -6.54 25.62 17.16
C GLY A 61 -6.05 24.46 18.02
N ALA A 62 -6.89 23.50 18.40
CA ALA A 62 -6.36 22.28 19.04
C ALA A 62 -5.93 21.27 17.98
N ALA A 63 -4.69 20.76 18.08
CA ALA A 63 -4.28 19.59 17.31
C ALA A 63 -5.28 18.44 17.57
N PRO A 64 -5.57 17.58 16.59
CA PRO A 64 -6.42 16.41 16.80
C PRO A 64 -5.87 15.62 17.99
N ALA A 65 -6.74 15.26 18.95
CA ALA A 65 -6.33 14.43 20.08
C ALA A 65 -5.83 13.07 19.53
N VAL A 66 -4.72 12.57 20.10
CA VAL A 66 -4.23 11.23 19.78
C VAL A 66 -5.34 10.22 20.09
N PRO A 67 -5.70 9.32 19.17
CA PRO A 67 -6.73 8.31 19.40
C PRO A 67 -6.37 7.41 20.59
N ALA A 68 -7.36 6.87 21.28
CA ALA A 68 -7.12 5.91 22.36
C ALA A 68 -6.32 4.71 21.85
N ARG A 69 -5.31 4.29 22.59
CA ARG A 69 -4.32 3.28 22.16
C ARG A 69 -4.97 1.95 21.72
N ASP A 70 -6.01 1.53 22.40
CA ASP A 70 -6.74 0.30 22.10
C ASP A 70 -7.48 0.33 20.73
N THR A 71 -7.68 1.51 20.16
CA THR A 71 -8.30 1.66 18.84
C THR A 71 -7.35 1.41 17.68
N TRP A 72 -6.05 1.60 17.88
CA TRP A 72 -5.05 1.48 16.80
C TRP A 72 -3.93 0.47 17.07
N TYR A 73 -3.56 0.22 18.33
CA TYR A 73 -2.44 -0.67 18.67
C TYR A 73 -2.69 -2.11 18.20
N ALA A 74 -1.68 -2.70 17.57
CA ALA A 74 -1.65 -4.10 17.17
C ALA A 74 -0.40 -4.79 17.75
N GLU A 75 -0.50 -6.04 18.17
CA GLU A 75 0.63 -6.78 18.69
C GLU A 75 1.63 -7.09 17.56
N PRO A 76 2.92 -6.74 17.71
CA PRO A 76 3.93 -7.01 16.71
C PRO A 76 4.10 -8.51 16.51
N THR A 77 4.23 -8.95 15.26
CA THR A 77 4.07 -10.36 14.92
C THR A 77 5.08 -10.80 13.88
N LYS A 78 5.74 -11.95 14.11
CA LYS A 78 6.51 -12.64 13.07
C LYS A 78 5.56 -13.31 12.09
N VAL A 79 5.64 -12.93 10.80
CA VAL A 79 4.72 -13.36 9.74
C VAL A 79 5.32 -14.45 8.85
N ALA A 80 6.62 -14.38 8.63
CA ALA A 80 7.42 -15.34 7.87
C ALA A 80 8.81 -15.45 8.51
N ASP A 81 9.71 -16.25 7.96
CA ASP A 81 11.02 -16.52 8.58
C ASP A 81 11.80 -15.23 8.87
N ASN A 82 11.69 -14.25 7.98
CA ASN A 82 12.40 -12.99 8.04
C ASN A 82 11.52 -11.75 7.77
N LEU A 83 10.20 -11.86 8.00
CA LEU A 83 9.23 -10.77 7.88
C LEU A 83 8.44 -10.59 9.16
N TYR A 84 8.34 -9.35 9.64
CA TYR A 84 7.65 -8.99 10.87
C TYR A 84 6.68 -7.85 10.60
N PHE A 85 5.44 -7.98 11.11
CA PHE A 85 4.45 -6.92 11.13
C PHE A 85 4.69 -6.02 12.34
N LEU A 86 4.83 -4.72 12.09
CA LEU A 86 5.03 -3.66 13.09
C LEU A 86 4.00 -2.54 12.91
N GLY A 87 2.90 -2.83 12.22
CA GLY A 87 1.85 -1.87 11.92
C GLY A 87 0.80 -1.76 13.01
N THR A 88 -0.13 -0.84 12.80
CA THR A 88 -1.34 -0.69 13.60
C THR A 88 -2.46 -1.58 13.09
N LYS A 89 -3.65 -1.51 13.72
CA LYS A 89 -4.87 -2.18 13.19
C LYS A 89 -5.29 -1.67 11.81
N ILE A 90 -4.85 -0.47 11.41
CA ILE A 90 -5.29 0.21 10.17
C ILE A 90 -4.14 0.43 9.18
N HIS A 91 -2.94 0.77 9.66
CA HIS A 91 -1.78 1.10 8.82
C HIS A 91 -0.70 0.04 8.96
N SER A 92 -0.13 -0.38 7.84
CA SER A 92 0.93 -1.37 7.82
C SER A 92 2.30 -0.75 8.02
N ALA A 93 3.15 -1.42 8.81
CA ALA A 93 4.58 -1.23 8.79
C ALA A 93 5.25 -2.60 8.93
N TRP A 94 6.42 -2.76 8.32
CA TRP A 94 7.08 -4.07 8.24
C TRP A 94 8.57 -3.98 8.49
N ALA A 95 9.13 -5.01 9.14
CA ALA A 95 10.57 -5.22 9.18
C ALA A 95 10.93 -6.45 8.35
N ILE A 96 11.87 -6.27 7.40
CA ILE A 96 12.45 -7.32 6.59
C ILE A 96 13.88 -7.52 7.09
N VAL A 97 14.18 -8.73 7.60
CA VAL A 97 15.48 -9.06 8.19
C VAL A 97 16.34 -9.75 7.14
N GLY A 98 17.47 -9.15 6.85
CA GLY A 98 18.53 -9.76 6.02
C GLY A 98 19.73 -10.17 6.87
N SER A 99 20.72 -10.82 6.26
CA SER A 99 21.93 -11.29 6.95
C SER A 99 22.78 -10.16 7.52
N ASP A 100 22.71 -8.93 6.93
CA ASP A 100 23.55 -7.79 7.32
C ASP A 100 22.78 -6.63 7.98
N GLY A 101 21.48 -6.80 8.20
CA GLY A 101 20.68 -5.75 8.82
C GLY A 101 19.19 -5.88 8.56
N ILE A 102 18.48 -4.79 8.75
CA ILE A 102 17.02 -4.71 8.69
C ILE A 102 16.60 -3.57 7.77
N ILE A 103 15.56 -3.81 6.96
CA ILE A 103 14.82 -2.78 6.22
C ILE A 103 13.47 -2.61 6.91
N ILE A 104 13.11 -1.37 7.23
CA ILE A 104 11.77 -1.00 7.69
C ILE A 104 10.99 -0.42 6.51
N LEU A 105 9.77 -0.87 6.31
CA LEU A 105 8.82 -0.25 5.40
C LEU A 105 7.78 0.50 6.21
N GLU A 106 7.55 1.77 5.90
CA GLU A 106 6.67 2.74 6.56
C GLU A 106 7.14 3.22 7.94
N ALA A 107 6.69 4.42 8.32
CA ALA A 107 6.98 5.01 9.63
C ALA A 107 5.72 5.26 10.47
N LEU A 108 4.52 5.05 9.93
CA LEU A 108 3.23 5.25 10.61
C LEU A 108 2.99 6.71 11.04
N PHE A 109 1.91 6.96 11.77
CA PHE A 109 1.71 8.21 12.49
C PHE A 109 2.77 8.41 13.59
N ASP A 110 3.09 9.64 13.90
CA ASP A 110 4.03 10.04 14.95
C ASP A 110 3.68 9.47 16.33
N TYR A 111 2.38 9.41 16.67
CA TYR A 111 1.91 8.84 17.93
C TYR A 111 2.02 7.30 17.99
N ALA A 112 2.01 6.62 16.83
CA ALA A 112 2.03 5.16 16.76
C ALA A 112 3.47 4.60 16.63
N ALA A 113 4.35 5.29 15.94
CA ALA A 113 5.71 4.84 15.66
C ALA A 113 6.53 4.41 16.89
N PRO A 114 6.47 5.11 18.06
CA PRO A 114 7.21 4.70 19.26
C PRO A 114 6.82 3.31 19.75
N ASP A 115 5.52 3.04 19.82
CA ASP A 115 4.99 1.79 20.36
C ASP A 115 5.09 0.64 19.36
N GLU A 116 4.67 0.89 18.10
CA GLU A 116 4.54 -0.16 17.08
C GLU A 116 5.90 -0.50 16.45
N ILE A 117 6.70 0.48 16.07
CA ILE A 117 7.96 0.21 15.38
C ILE A 117 9.07 -0.02 16.39
N ILE A 118 9.42 0.97 17.24
CA ILE A 118 10.55 0.83 18.17
C ILE A 118 10.22 -0.20 19.26
N GLY A 119 9.07 -0.06 19.91
CA GLY A 119 8.57 -0.99 20.92
C GLY A 119 8.31 -2.37 20.34
N GLY A 120 7.70 -2.43 19.15
CA GLY A 120 7.42 -3.66 18.43
C GLY A 120 8.67 -4.44 18.06
N MET A 121 9.68 -3.79 17.49
CA MET A 121 10.98 -4.43 17.21
C MET A 121 11.58 -5.05 18.46
N LYS A 122 11.58 -4.31 19.58
CA LYS A 122 12.08 -4.80 20.86
C LYS A 122 11.31 -6.04 21.34
N LYS A 123 9.98 -6.04 21.22
CA LYS A 123 9.13 -7.17 21.63
C LYS A 123 9.41 -8.44 20.84
N VAL A 124 9.67 -8.32 19.53
CA VAL A 124 9.99 -9.46 18.67
C VAL A 124 11.49 -9.78 18.60
N GLY A 125 12.31 -9.16 19.45
CA GLY A 125 13.75 -9.43 19.57
C GLY A 125 14.60 -8.86 18.43
N LEU A 126 14.11 -7.85 17.71
CA LEU A 126 14.87 -7.14 16.68
C LEU A 126 15.65 -5.96 17.26
N ASP A 127 16.89 -5.81 16.83
CA ASP A 127 17.78 -4.73 17.25
C ASP A 127 17.63 -3.52 16.31
N THR A 128 17.17 -2.39 16.84
CA THR A 128 17.03 -1.13 16.10
C THR A 128 18.36 -0.62 15.56
N GLY A 129 19.49 -0.93 16.21
CA GLY A 129 20.85 -0.57 15.76
C GLY A 129 21.27 -1.30 14.46
N LYS A 130 20.54 -2.34 14.06
CA LYS A 130 20.76 -3.08 12.82
C LYS A 130 19.91 -2.56 11.64
N VAL A 131 19.05 -1.59 11.85
CA VAL A 131 18.28 -0.98 10.75
C VAL A 131 19.24 -0.22 9.83
N LYS A 132 19.16 -0.49 8.54
CA LYS A 132 19.97 0.15 7.50
C LYS A 132 19.16 1.06 6.60
N TYR A 133 17.87 0.76 6.43
CA TYR A 133 16.98 1.55 5.60
C TYR A 133 15.59 1.62 6.23
N ILE A 134 14.98 2.79 6.10
CA ILE A 134 13.58 3.07 6.40
C ILE A 134 12.99 3.61 5.10
N ILE A 135 12.11 2.85 4.45
CA ILE A 135 11.56 3.17 3.14
C ILE A 135 10.11 3.58 3.31
N ILE A 136 9.79 4.80 2.93
CA ILE A 136 8.44 5.36 3.05
C ILE A 136 7.74 5.28 1.71
N SER A 137 6.52 4.75 1.71
CA SER A 137 5.74 4.64 0.47
C SER A 137 5.31 6.01 -0.06
N HIS A 138 4.92 6.93 0.81
CA HIS A 138 4.54 8.29 0.44
C HIS A 138 4.44 9.25 1.65
N ALA A 139 4.45 10.56 1.38
CA ALA A 139 4.50 11.61 2.39
C ALA A 139 3.09 12.01 2.91
N HIS A 140 2.34 11.06 3.46
CA HIS A 140 1.17 11.32 4.29
C HIS A 140 1.46 10.93 5.74
N ALA A 141 0.88 11.68 6.69
CA ALA A 141 1.18 11.55 8.12
C ALA A 141 0.97 10.14 8.70
N ASP A 142 0.10 9.35 8.14
CA ASP A 142 -0.17 7.96 8.51
C ASP A 142 0.91 6.97 8.03
N HIS A 143 1.83 7.41 7.16
CA HIS A 143 2.94 6.62 6.64
C HIS A 143 4.31 7.23 6.95
N ASP A 144 4.38 8.56 7.13
CA ASP A 144 5.65 9.26 7.35
C ASP A 144 5.71 10.07 8.66
N GLY A 145 4.61 10.16 9.42
CA GLY A 145 4.58 10.95 10.65
C GLY A 145 5.64 10.54 11.68
N GLY A 146 6.00 9.27 11.73
CA GLY A 146 7.09 8.76 12.58
C GLY A 146 8.49 8.88 11.98
N ALA A 147 8.64 9.35 10.74
CA ALA A 147 9.92 9.32 10.02
C ALA A 147 11.06 10.07 10.75
N LYS A 148 10.78 11.27 11.28
CA LYS A 148 11.76 12.04 12.05
C LYS A 148 12.21 11.29 13.31
N LEU A 149 11.25 10.72 14.03
CA LEU A 149 11.53 9.92 15.25
C LEU A 149 12.42 8.73 14.93
N LEU A 150 12.10 7.99 13.85
CA LEU A 150 12.88 6.81 13.46
C LEU A 150 14.27 7.19 12.97
N GLN A 151 14.40 8.28 12.21
CA GLN A 151 15.71 8.79 11.76
C GLN A 151 16.59 9.16 12.95
N ASP A 152 16.03 9.78 14.00
CA ASP A 152 16.78 10.13 15.22
C ASP A 152 17.12 8.90 16.07
N ALA A 153 16.21 7.95 16.17
CA ALA A 153 16.39 6.73 16.97
C ALA A 153 17.32 5.70 16.29
N MET A 154 17.47 5.77 14.96
CA MET A 154 18.24 4.83 14.14
C MET A 154 19.25 5.59 13.26
N PRO A 155 20.24 6.29 13.84
CA PRO A 155 21.12 7.22 13.12
C PRO A 155 22.02 6.54 12.06
N GLY A 156 22.11 5.21 12.07
CA GLY A 156 22.81 4.41 11.05
C GLY A 156 21.94 4.01 9.86
N ALA A 157 20.65 4.36 9.86
CA ALA A 157 19.72 4.02 8.81
C ALA A 157 19.55 5.17 7.81
N HIS A 158 19.45 4.85 6.52
CA HIS A 158 19.03 5.78 5.48
C HIS A 158 17.51 5.88 5.42
N LEU A 159 16.99 7.12 5.38
CA LEU A 159 15.57 7.40 5.17
C LEU A 159 15.32 7.64 3.68
N VAL A 160 14.39 6.86 3.09
CA VAL A 160 14.21 6.78 1.65
C VAL A 160 12.78 7.17 1.26
N TYR A 161 12.64 8.14 0.34
CA TYR A 161 11.37 8.55 -0.28
C TYR A 161 11.51 8.68 -1.79
N GLY A 162 10.39 8.78 -2.49
CA GLY A 162 10.35 9.28 -3.86
C GLY A 162 10.69 10.77 -3.94
N ALA A 163 11.29 11.22 -5.05
CA ALA A 163 11.76 12.60 -5.20
C ALA A 163 10.68 13.66 -4.93
N ALA A 164 9.48 13.50 -5.50
CA ALA A 164 8.41 14.49 -5.34
C ALA A 164 7.84 14.51 -3.90
N ASP A 165 7.92 13.41 -3.17
CA ASP A 165 7.51 13.36 -1.77
C ASP A 165 8.58 13.96 -0.85
N TRP A 166 9.87 13.80 -1.15
CA TRP A 166 10.92 14.59 -0.51
C TRP A 166 10.70 16.10 -0.70
N ASP A 167 10.35 16.53 -1.94
CA ASP A 167 10.00 17.92 -2.20
C ASP A 167 8.83 18.40 -1.33
N THR A 168 7.83 17.55 -1.11
CA THR A 168 6.68 17.84 -0.24
C THR A 168 7.10 17.98 1.22
N VAL A 169 7.92 17.05 1.73
CA VAL A 169 8.47 17.08 3.10
C VAL A 169 9.33 18.32 3.30
N ASP A 170 10.25 18.62 2.37
CA ASP A 170 11.17 19.78 2.47
C ASP A 170 10.43 21.11 2.50
N LYS A 171 9.35 21.24 1.73
CA LYS A 171 8.51 22.45 1.68
C LYS A 171 7.53 22.56 2.85
N SER A 172 7.27 21.48 3.59
CA SER A 172 6.34 21.51 4.72
C SER A 172 6.87 22.37 5.85
N ALA A 173 6.08 23.35 6.31
CA ALA A 173 6.38 24.14 7.49
C ALA A 173 6.03 23.41 8.80
N ASN A 174 5.01 22.53 8.74
CA ASN A 174 4.44 21.82 9.89
C ASN A 174 4.28 20.33 9.55
N HIS A 175 5.41 19.65 9.35
CA HIS A 175 5.39 18.21 9.09
C HIS A 175 4.96 17.46 10.35
N ALA A 176 4.02 16.51 10.21
CA ALA A 176 3.57 15.68 11.31
C ALA A 176 4.75 14.93 11.96
N GLY A 177 4.82 14.93 13.29
CA GLY A 177 5.94 14.32 14.02
C GLY A 177 7.29 15.03 13.89
N GLY A 178 7.34 16.17 13.20
CA GLY A 178 8.56 16.93 12.90
C GLY A 178 9.19 16.55 11.57
N LYS A 179 9.89 17.51 10.96
CA LYS A 179 10.50 17.32 9.63
C LYS A 179 11.77 16.46 9.74
N PRO A 180 11.83 15.32 9.05
CA PRO A 180 13.07 14.56 8.95
C PRO A 180 14.09 15.31 8.08
N LYS A 181 15.37 14.99 8.28
CA LYS A 181 16.45 15.48 7.43
C LYS A 181 16.40 14.73 6.09
N HIS A 182 16.46 15.48 4.98
CA HIS A 182 16.56 14.91 3.65
C HIS A 182 17.74 13.95 3.54
N ASP A 183 17.52 12.77 2.98
CA ASP A 183 18.54 11.74 2.85
C ASP A 183 18.46 11.10 1.45
N MET A 184 17.96 9.90 1.32
CA MET A 184 18.05 9.12 0.10
C MET A 184 16.81 9.26 -0.79
N VAL A 185 17.03 9.49 -2.08
CA VAL A 185 15.96 9.54 -3.10
C VAL A 185 15.86 8.20 -3.81
N ALA A 186 14.67 7.60 -3.78
CA ALA A 186 14.37 6.38 -4.52
C ALA A 186 14.10 6.67 -6.00
N THR A 187 14.58 5.77 -6.86
CA THR A 187 14.31 5.78 -8.30
C THR A 187 13.63 4.50 -8.75
N ASP A 188 12.96 4.53 -9.90
CA ASP A 188 12.28 3.35 -10.45
C ASP A 188 13.26 2.22 -10.75
N GLY A 189 12.91 1.01 -10.31
CA GLY A 189 13.76 -0.17 -10.46
C GLY A 189 14.95 -0.26 -9.50
N MET A 190 15.19 0.76 -8.66
CA MET A 190 16.24 0.74 -7.65
C MET A 190 16.08 -0.46 -6.72
N LYS A 191 17.20 -1.11 -6.39
CA LYS A 191 17.25 -2.22 -5.45
C LYS A 191 18.00 -1.79 -4.19
N ILE A 192 17.36 -1.97 -3.04
CA ILE A 192 17.92 -1.71 -1.71
C ILE A 192 18.11 -3.07 -1.04
N SER A 193 19.33 -3.39 -0.65
CA SER A 193 19.67 -4.71 -0.10
C SER A 193 20.37 -4.62 1.25
N VAL A 194 20.06 -5.57 2.13
CA VAL A 194 20.76 -5.83 3.39
C VAL A 194 21.07 -7.31 3.46
N GLY A 195 22.29 -7.67 3.06
CA GLY A 195 22.71 -9.08 2.88
C GLY A 195 21.82 -9.78 1.84
N ASP A 196 21.12 -10.82 2.25
CA ASP A 196 20.26 -11.64 1.39
C ASP A 196 18.83 -11.11 1.19
N ALA A 197 18.43 -10.04 1.88
CA ALA A 197 17.14 -9.38 1.70
C ALA A 197 17.26 -8.21 0.72
N THR A 198 16.35 -8.14 -0.26
CA THR A 198 16.32 -7.06 -1.27
C THR A 198 14.89 -6.56 -1.46
N VAL A 199 14.72 -5.25 -1.44
CA VAL A 199 13.50 -4.54 -1.83
C VAL A 199 13.76 -3.81 -3.15
N GLN A 200 12.97 -4.12 -4.18
CA GLN A 200 12.98 -3.38 -5.44
C GLN A 200 11.91 -2.31 -5.41
N ILE A 201 12.32 -1.07 -5.68
CA ILE A 201 11.44 0.08 -5.78
C ILE A 201 10.69 0.08 -7.11
N VAL A 202 9.41 0.38 -7.06
CA VAL A 202 8.57 0.66 -8.23
C VAL A 202 7.91 2.02 -8.00
N THR A 203 8.27 3.04 -8.79
CA THR A 203 7.59 4.33 -8.68
C THR A 203 6.18 4.21 -9.23
N THR A 204 5.19 4.59 -8.42
CA THR A 204 3.76 4.49 -8.72
C THR A 204 3.04 5.80 -8.39
N PRO A 205 3.41 6.93 -9.07
CA PRO A 205 2.76 8.23 -8.83
C PRO A 205 1.26 8.15 -9.08
N GLY A 206 0.49 8.89 -8.31
CA GLY A 206 -0.97 8.93 -8.41
C GLY A 206 -1.61 9.26 -7.06
N HIS A 207 -1.43 8.43 -6.04
CA HIS A 207 -1.88 8.74 -4.68
C HIS A 207 -1.17 9.99 -4.14
N THR A 208 0.15 10.04 -4.24
CA THR A 208 0.98 11.24 -4.25
C THR A 208 1.86 11.23 -5.50
N ALA A 209 2.50 12.35 -5.79
CA ALA A 209 3.42 12.44 -6.93
C ALA A 209 4.70 11.61 -6.72
N GLY A 210 5.10 11.34 -5.47
CA GLY A 210 6.29 10.58 -5.12
C GLY A 210 5.99 9.15 -4.65
N THR A 211 4.75 8.66 -4.75
CA THR A 211 4.36 7.33 -4.27
C THR A 211 5.27 6.22 -4.79
N LEU A 212 5.71 5.37 -3.87
CA LEU A 212 6.50 4.16 -4.12
C LEU A 212 5.68 2.91 -3.80
N SER A 213 5.87 1.88 -4.61
CA SER A 213 5.47 0.50 -4.34
C SER A 213 6.70 -0.38 -4.34
N PHE A 214 6.61 -1.61 -3.85
CA PHE A 214 7.78 -2.46 -3.65
C PHE A 214 7.54 -3.87 -4.14
N LEU A 215 8.63 -4.52 -4.62
CA LEU A 215 8.69 -5.96 -4.85
C LEU A 215 9.79 -6.53 -3.98
N PHE A 216 9.50 -7.58 -3.21
CA PHE A 216 10.50 -8.26 -2.39
C PHE A 216 10.13 -9.72 -2.17
N GLU A 217 11.14 -10.53 -1.88
CA GLU A 217 10.98 -11.93 -1.53
C GLU A 217 11.42 -12.14 -0.09
N VAL A 218 10.61 -12.89 0.66
CA VAL A 218 10.95 -13.39 2.00
C VAL A 218 10.87 -14.90 2.01
N LYS A 219 11.31 -15.53 3.09
CA LYS A 219 11.21 -16.97 3.27
C LYS A 219 10.07 -17.31 4.23
N ASP A 220 9.29 -18.31 3.90
CA ASP A 220 8.29 -18.90 4.79
C ASP A 220 8.54 -20.42 4.87
N ASN A 221 8.96 -20.91 6.03
CA ASN A 221 9.41 -22.28 6.21
C ASN A 221 10.50 -22.67 5.17
N GLY A 222 11.46 -21.78 4.94
CA GLY A 222 12.56 -21.93 3.99
C GLY A 222 12.17 -21.80 2.52
N LYS A 223 10.90 -21.60 2.17
CA LYS A 223 10.42 -21.44 0.80
C LYS A 223 10.24 -19.94 0.46
N PRO A 224 10.48 -19.55 -0.80
CA PRO A 224 10.28 -18.17 -1.21
C PRO A 224 8.79 -17.79 -1.19
N LEU A 225 8.48 -16.65 -0.57
CA LEU A 225 7.20 -15.96 -0.65
C LEU A 225 7.44 -14.61 -1.33
N ARG A 226 6.92 -14.43 -2.55
CA ARG A 226 7.10 -13.24 -3.37
C ARG A 226 5.96 -12.26 -3.18
N ILE A 227 6.32 -11.06 -2.76
CA ILE A 227 5.38 -10.04 -2.31
C ILE A 227 5.41 -8.83 -3.25
N ALA A 228 4.25 -8.40 -3.68
CA ALA A 228 4.01 -7.10 -4.26
C ALA A 228 3.37 -6.21 -3.18
N TYR A 229 4.01 -5.09 -2.83
CA TYR A 229 3.52 -4.12 -1.86
C TYR A 229 3.05 -2.86 -2.57
N VAL A 230 1.81 -2.47 -2.37
CA VAL A 230 1.21 -1.27 -2.98
C VAL A 230 1.24 -0.13 -1.96
N GLY A 231 1.99 0.93 -2.29
CA GLY A 231 2.25 2.04 -1.37
C GLY A 231 1.28 3.22 -1.44
N GLY A 232 0.32 3.21 -2.38
CA GLY A 232 -0.74 4.22 -2.48
C GLY A 232 -2.06 3.57 -2.82
N THR A 233 -2.98 3.44 -1.87
CA THR A 233 -4.16 2.59 -2.00
C THR A 233 -5.48 3.34 -2.07
N ALA A 234 -5.64 4.45 -1.37
CA ALA A 234 -6.87 5.22 -1.37
C ALA A 234 -6.94 6.18 -2.56
N ILE A 235 -8.14 6.36 -3.10
CA ILE A 235 -8.46 7.34 -4.14
C ILE A 235 -9.60 8.26 -3.68
N PRO A 236 -9.65 9.53 -4.09
CA PRO A 236 -10.81 10.39 -3.87
C PRO A 236 -11.98 9.93 -4.76
N PHE A 237 -13.21 10.19 -4.31
CA PHE A 237 -14.42 9.93 -5.13
C PHE A 237 -14.81 11.12 -6.03
N ASN A 238 -14.15 12.26 -5.87
CA ASN A 238 -14.37 13.52 -6.58
C ASN A 238 -13.05 14.15 -7.04
N GLY A 239 -12.07 13.31 -7.38
CA GLY A 239 -10.78 13.75 -7.93
C GLY A 239 -10.91 14.30 -9.34
N ASP A 240 -9.86 15.00 -9.81
CA ASP A 240 -9.82 15.40 -11.20
C ASP A 240 -9.40 14.23 -12.14
N PRO A 241 -9.67 14.32 -13.44
CA PRO A 241 -9.33 13.27 -14.39
C PRO A 241 -7.83 12.91 -14.43
N ALA A 242 -6.94 13.90 -14.29
CA ALA A 242 -5.49 13.68 -14.33
C ALA A 242 -5.01 12.83 -13.15
N TYR A 243 -5.62 13.00 -11.97
CA TYR A 243 -5.35 12.16 -10.82
C TYR A 243 -5.66 10.68 -11.12
N TYR A 244 -6.87 10.42 -11.63
CA TYR A 244 -7.29 9.04 -11.94
C TYR A 244 -6.45 8.40 -13.04
N ASP A 245 -6.09 9.15 -14.09
CA ASP A 245 -5.24 8.65 -15.17
C ASP A 245 -3.84 8.27 -14.67
N GLY A 246 -3.23 9.11 -13.83
CA GLY A 246 -1.95 8.82 -13.19
C GLY A 246 -2.02 7.58 -12.31
N TYR A 247 -3.04 7.48 -11.47
CA TYR A 247 -3.26 6.34 -10.59
C TYR A 247 -3.50 5.03 -11.36
N LEU A 248 -4.35 5.06 -12.40
CA LEU A 248 -4.61 3.92 -13.28
C LEU A 248 -3.34 3.47 -14.03
N THR A 249 -2.54 4.42 -14.52
CA THR A 249 -1.27 4.13 -15.19
C THR A 249 -0.32 3.41 -14.25
N SER A 250 -0.19 3.89 -13.02
CA SER A 250 0.63 3.28 -11.97
C SER A 250 0.10 1.90 -11.55
N SER A 251 -1.22 1.75 -11.42
CA SER A 251 -1.83 0.45 -11.11
C SER A 251 -1.57 -0.59 -12.21
N ARG A 252 -1.69 -0.21 -13.48
CA ARG A 252 -1.37 -1.11 -14.62
C ARG A 252 0.11 -1.48 -14.66
N LYS A 253 1.01 -0.52 -14.38
CA LYS A 253 2.44 -0.77 -14.24
C LYS A 253 2.70 -1.78 -13.12
N MET A 254 2.14 -1.54 -11.92
CA MET A 254 2.35 -2.41 -10.76
C MET A 254 1.80 -3.82 -11.00
N ALA A 255 0.62 -3.95 -11.63
CA ALA A 255 0.06 -5.25 -12.03
C ALA A 255 1.02 -6.06 -12.90
N ARG A 256 1.62 -5.41 -13.92
CA ARG A 256 2.57 -6.05 -14.83
C ARG A 256 3.84 -6.48 -14.08
N VAL A 257 4.48 -5.58 -13.34
CA VAL A 257 5.74 -5.91 -12.67
C VAL A 257 5.54 -6.94 -11.54
N ALA A 258 4.39 -6.95 -10.86
CA ALA A 258 4.04 -7.98 -9.88
C ALA A 258 3.87 -9.36 -10.55
N ALA A 259 3.23 -9.42 -11.73
CA ALA A 259 3.09 -10.64 -12.51
C ALA A 259 4.45 -11.16 -13.01
N ASP A 260 5.30 -10.29 -13.56
CA ASP A 260 6.65 -10.62 -14.04
C ASP A 260 7.55 -11.10 -12.90
N PHE A 261 7.45 -10.48 -11.73
CA PHE A 261 8.13 -10.91 -10.50
C PHE A 261 7.61 -12.26 -9.98
N GLY A 262 6.40 -12.64 -10.39
CA GLY A 262 5.75 -13.86 -9.93
C GLY A 262 5.20 -13.77 -8.51
N ALA A 263 4.72 -12.58 -8.10
CA ALA A 263 4.15 -12.35 -6.80
C ALA A 263 2.98 -13.28 -6.51
N THR A 264 2.99 -13.94 -5.35
CA THR A 264 1.91 -14.78 -4.83
C THR A 264 1.26 -14.17 -3.59
N ALA A 265 1.86 -13.13 -3.04
CA ALA A 265 1.33 -12.32 -1.97
C ALA A 265 1.20 -10.87 -2.43
N LEU A 266 0.15 -10.19 -1.95
CA LEU A 266 -0.02 -8.75 -2.11
C LEU A 266 -0.22 -8.14 -0.73
N MET A 267 0.52 -7.09 -0.48
CA MET A 267 0.43 -6.28 0.74
C MET A 267 0.13 -4.82 0.39
N SER A 268 -0.46 -4.12 1.32
CA SER A 268 -0.89 -2.74 1.21
C SER A 268 -0.38 -1.95 2.40
N ASN A 269 -0.22 -0.65 2.21
CA ASN A 269 0.11 0.27 3.30
C ASN A 269 -1.05 0.50 4.29
N HIS A 270 -2.28 0.12 3.91
CA HIS A 270 -3.45 0.09 4.80
C HIS A 270 -3.96 -1.34 4.98
N THR A 271 -4.03 -1.82 6.20
CA THR A 271 -4.42 -3.20 6.53
C THR A 271 -5.84 -3.56 6.10
N GLU A 272 -6.71 -2.55 5.91
CA GLU A 272 -8.09 -2.75 5.48
C GLU A 272 -8.21 -3.17 4.01
N PHE A 273 -7.18 -2.90 3.18
CA PHE A 273 -7.18 -3.25 1.76
C PHE A 273 -6.78 -4.71 1.50
N ASP A 274 -5.90 -5.26 2.33
CA ASP A 274 -5.35 -6.61 2.16
C ASP A 274 -5.60 -7.54 3.34
N ASN A 275 -6.34 -7.08 4.37
CA ASN A 275 -6.59 -7.77 5.62
C ASN A 275 -5.29 -8.08 6.42
N ALA A 276 -4.24 -7.26 6.26
CA ALA A 276 -2.93 -7.54 6.85
C ALA A 276 -2.97 -7.73 8.36
N TYR A 277 -3.73 -6.93 9.11
CA TYR A 277 -3.87 -7.08 10.56
C TYR A 277 -4.36 -8.47 10.95
N TYR A 278 -5.44 -8.97 10.30
CA TYR A 278 -5.98 -10.30 10.59
C TYR A 278 -5.07 -11.41 10.09
N LYS A 279 -4.46 -11.25 8.91
CA LYS A 279 -3.48 -12.19 8.36
C LYS A 279 -2.24 -12.30 9.25
N ALA A 280 -1.74 -11.19 9.80
CA ALA A 280 -0.60 -11.21 10.73
C ALA A 280 -0.92 -12.01 11.99
N ASN A 281 -2.09 -11.78 12.59
CA ASN A 281 -2.57 -12.56 13.74
C ASN A 281 -2.73 -14.04 13.39
N THR A 282 -3.26 -14.38 12.22
CA THR A 282 -3.38 -15.77 11.77
C THR A 282 -2.01 -16.39 11.56
N ALA A 283 -1.06 -15.66 10.94
CA ALA A 283 0.30 -16.15 10.72
C ALA A 283 1.03 -16.47 12.03
N ALA A 284 0.84 -15.65 13.07
CA ALA A 284 1.42 -15.89 14.40
C ALA A 284 0.94 -17.18 15.07
N ASN A 285 -0.29 -17.58 14.75
CA ASN A 285 -0.96 -18.73 15.38
C ASN A 285 -0.98 -19.98 14.48
N ARG A 286 -0.27 -19.95 13.34
CA ARG A 286 -0.19 -21.09 12.41
C ARG A 286 0.45 -22.31 13.08
N LYS A 287 -0.12 -23.45 12.80
CA LYS A 287 0.52 -24.75 13.11
C LYS A 287 1.51 -25.13 12.03
N ALA A 288 2.43 -26.01 12.38
CA ALA A 288 3.38 -26.56 11.40
C ALA A 288 2.64 -27.18 10.20
N GLY A 289 3.02 -26.77 8.98
CA GLY A 289 2.42 -27.24 7.72
C GLY A 289 1.23 -26.43 7.22
N GLU A 290 0.67 -25.50 8.00
CA GLU A 290 -0.36 -24.60 7.52
C GLU A 290 0.21 -23.54 6.59
N ALA A 291 -0.54 -23.19 5.53
CA ALA A 291 -0.15 -22.19 4.54
C ALA A 291 -0.03 -20.79 5.17
N ASN A 292 0.87 -19.97 4.64
CA ASN A 292 0.94 -18.57 5.03
C ASN A 292 -0.32 -17.82 4.54
N PRO A 293 -1.07 -17.11 5.41
CA PRO A 293 -2.29 -16.42 5.00
C PRO A 293 -2.06 -15.27 4.01
N PHE A 294 -0.80 -14.82 3.85
CA PHE A 294 -0.44 -13.85 2.82
C PHE A 294 -0.20 -14.48 1.46
N ASP A 295 0.08 -15.79 1.37
CA ASP A 295 0.25 -16.51 0.09
C ASP A 295 -1.12 -16.83 -0.52
N VAL A 296 -1.69 -15.85 -1.20
CA VAL A 296 -3.03 -15.95 -1.83
C VAL A 296 -2.95 -16.48 -3.26
N GLY A 297 -1.75 -16.64 -3.80
CA GLY A 297 -1.49 -17.12 -5.16
C GLY A 297 -1.58 -16.01 -6.24
N LYS A 298 -0.90 -16.26 -7.36
CA LYS A 298 -0.79 -15.29 -8.49
C LYS A 298 -2.15 -14.81 -9.02
N ALA A 299 -3.12 -15.71 -9.10
CA ALA A 299 -4.46 -15.36 -9.61
C ALA A 299 -5.18 -14.37 -8.70
N ALA A 300 -5.05 -14.51 -7.36
CA ALA A 300 -5.63 -13.56 -6.43
C ALA A 300 -4.91 -12.20 -6.50
N VAL A 301 -3.58 -12.19 -6.61
CA VAL A 301 -2.81 -10.95 -6.84
C VAL A 301 -3.28 -10.22 -8.10
N ALA A 302 -3.50 -10.93 -9.20
CA ALA A 302 -4.02 -10.33 -10.43
C ALA A 302 -5.43 -9.74 -10.23
N ARG A 303 -6.33 -10.44 -9.53
CA ARG A 303 -7.68 -9.93 -9.22
C ARG A 303 -7.67 -8.64 -8.39
N TYR A 304 -6.70 -8.46 -7.48
CA TYR A 304 -6.55 -7.19 -6.76
C TYR A 304 -6.47 -6.00 -7.72
N PHE A 305 -5.62 -6.10 -8.73
CA PHE A 305 -5.46 -5.01 -9.70
C PHE A 305 -6.70 -4.81 -10.57
N THR A 306 -7.47 -5.86 -10.86
CA THR A 306 -8.80 -5.71 -11.49
C THR A 306 -9.72 -4.87 -10.62
N VAL A 307 -9.82 -5.19 -9.31
CA VAL A 307 -10.63 -4.41 -8.37
C VAL A 307 -10.21 -2.94 -8.36
N VAL A 308 -8.89 -2.67 -8.21
CA VAL A 308 -8.36 -1.31 -8.18
C VAL A 308 -8.68 -0.55 -9.46
N GLN A 309 -8.45 -1.15 -10.63
CA GLN A 309 -8.62 -0.50 -11.93
C GLN A 309 -10.08 -0.23 -12.25
N ASP A 310 -10.96 -1.19 -11.99
CA ASP A 310 -12.40 -1.06 -12.26
C ASP A 310 -13.04 -0.03 -11.32
N CYS A 311 -12.73 -0.07 -10.00
CA CYS A 311 -13.25 0.90 -9.04
C CYS A 311 -12.75 2.31 -9.34
N THR A 312 -11.46 2.46 -9.71
CA THR A 312 -10.89 3.77 -10.07
C THR A 312 -11.51 4.32 -11.35
N THR A 313 -11.73 3.46 -12.35
CA THR A 313 -12.40 3.86 -13.59
C THR A 313 -13.85 4.29 -13.31
N ALA A 314 -14.57 3.55 -12.48
CA ALA A 314 -15.92 3.92 -12.06
C ALA A 314 -15.96 5.26 -11.32
N ALA A 315 -14.97 5.52 -10.43
CA ALA A 315 -14.86 6.80 -9.72
C ALA A 315 -14.57 7.95 -10.70
N MET A 316 -13.68 7.75 -11.66
CA MET A 316 -13.36 8.71 -12.72
C MET A 316 -14.61 9.04 -13.56
N MET A 317 -15.38 8.03 -13.97
CA MET A 317 -16.63 8.21 -14.74
C MET A 317 -17.66 9.00 -13.94
N ARG A 318 -17.82 8.72 -12.64
CA ARG A 318 -18.72 9.51 -11.75
C ARG A 318 -18.28 10.96 -11.64
N ALA A 319 -16.98 11.21 -11.46
CA ALA A 319 -16.43 12.57 -11.38
C ALA A 319 -16.65 13.34 -12.69
N ALA A 320 -16.66 12.66 -13.84
CA ALA A 320 -16.99 13.23 -15.15
C ALA A 320 -18.51 13.36 -15.40
N GLY A 321 -19.38 13.06 -14.43
CA GLY A 321 -20.83 13.13 -14.58
C GLY A 321 -21.46 12.05 -15.46
N GLN A 322 -20.73 10.99 -15.77
CA GLN A 322 -21.24 9.83 -16.52
C GLN A 322 -22.13 8.96 -15.58
N LYS A 323 -23.07 8.24 -16.18
CA LYS A 323 -23.99 7.34 -15.46
C LYS A 323 -23.68 5.88 -15.74
#